data_9f0b6aaec072d264e4a58f219697e6d6
#
_entry.id   9f0b6aaec072d264e4a58f219697e6d6
#
_cell.length_a   1.000
_cell.length_b   1.000
_cell.length_c   1.000
_cell.angle_alpha   90.00
_cell.angle_beta   90.00
_cell.angle_gamma   90.00
#
_symmetry.space_group_name_H-M   'P 1'
#
loop_
_entity.id
_entity.type
_entity.pdbx_description
1 polymer ?
#
loop_
_entity_poly.entity_id
_entity_poly.type
_entity_poly.pdbx_seq_one_letter_code
_entity_poly.pdbx_strand_id
1 'polypeptide(L)'
;MPAAIWILHLICKPLILLIVQINYSLMQPESDQRILPTAQERGMAVLINRPFALAGTFRKVKGKKVPEWAAEFGIRSWAQFFLKFVVSHPAVTCAIPGTDKPQYMTDNLGAAMGPMPDAKTRERMLAFWKTL
;
A
#
# COMPACT_ATOMS: atom_id res chain seq x y z
N MET A 1 35.67 -34.97 9.38
CA MET A 1 34.87 -33.75 9.67
C MET A 1 33.58 -34.18 10.33
N PRO A 2 33.23 -33.69 11.51
CA PRO A 2 32.05 -34.17 12.22
C PRO A 2 30.77 -33.69 11.52
N ALA A 3 29.81 -34.60 11.38
CA ALA A 3 28.51 -34.41 10.75
C ALA A 3 27.72 -33.17 11.27
N ALA A 4 28.05 -32.71 12.46
CA ALA A 4 27.44 -31.51 13.09
C ALA A 4 27.65 -30.20 12.32
N ILE A 5 28.75 -30.07 11.56
CA ILE A 5 29.05 -28.85 10.79
C ILE A 5 28.13 -28.73 9.57
N TRP A 6 27.75 -29.86 8.96
CA TRP A 6 26.80 -29.84 7.83
C TRP A 6 25.39 -29.51 8.24
N ILE A 7 24.96 -29.96 9.43
CA ILE A 7 23.65 -29.65 9.98
C ILE A 7 23.54 -28.15 10.31
N LEU A 8 24.62 -27.57 10.88
CA LEU A 8 24.65 -26.10 11.14
C LEU A 8 24.60 -25.28 9.86
N HIS A 9 25.21 -25.73 8.79
CA HIS A 9 25.21 -25.08 7.49
C HIS A 9 23.83 -25.17 6.79
N LEU A 10 23.07 -26.24 7.04
CA LEU A 10 21.69 -26.35 6.56
C LEU A 10 20.69 -25.49 7.35
N ILE A 11 20.95 -25.26 8.63
CA ILE A 11 20.08 -24.46 9.53
C ILE A 11 20.37 -22.96 9.39
N CYS A 12 21.59 -22.58 9.01
CA CYS A 12 22.00 -21.20 8.74
C CYS A 12 21.78 -20.73 7.30
N LYS A 13 20.90 -21.37 6.54
CA LYS A 13 20.45 -20.74 5.29
C LYS A 13 19.77 -19.41 5.67
N PRO A 14 20.13 -18.28 5.02
CA PRO A 14 19.44 -17.02 5.29
C PRO A 14 17.95 -17.25 5.11
N LEU A 15 17.17 -16.86 6.11
CA LEU A 15 15.71 -16.94 6.04
C LEU A 15 15.26 -16.15 4.81
N ILE A 16 14.84 -16.85 3.77
CA ILE A 16 14.33 -16.19 2.56
C ILE A 16 12.90 -15.79 2.87
N LEU A 17 12.72 -14.54 3.24
CA LEU A 17 11.40 -13.92 3.34
C LEU A 17 10.90 -13.65 1.93
N LEU A 18 9.87 -14.37 1.51
CA LEU A 18 9.24 -14.21 0.19
C LEU A 18 8.14 -13.16 0.21
N ILE A 19 7.53 -12.94 1.36
CA ILE A 19 6.38 -12.06 1.54
C ILE A 19 6.55 -11.26 2.83
N VAL A 20 6.22 -9.98 2.76
CA VAL A 20 6.07 -9.12 3.93
C VAL A 20 4.66 -8.54 3.98
N GLN A 21 4.07 -8.50 5.16
CA GLN A 21 2.75 -7.91 5.39
C GLN A 21 2.89 -6.75 6.37
N ILE A 22 2.52 -5.55 5.92
CA ILE A 22 2.76 -4.30 6.66
C ILE A 22 1.56 -3.36 6.60
N ASN A 23 1.49 -2.43 7.54
CA ASN A 23 0.57 -1.31 7.47
C ASN A 23 1.15 -0.23 6.55
N TYR A 24 0.35 0.28 5.63
CA TYR A 24 0.72 1.38 4.76
C TYR A 24 -0.52 2.14 4.27
N SER A 25 -0.52 3.44 4.39
CA SER A 25 -1.62 4.31 3.98
C SER A 25 -1.14 5.77 3.87
N LEU A 26 -1.98 6.66 3.33
CA LEU A 26 -1.72 8.11 3.37
C LEU A 26 -1.55 8.67 4.79
N MET A 27 -2.14 8.02 5.78
CA MET A 27 -2.04 8.41 7.19
C MET A 27 -0.80 7.86 7.88
N GLN A 28 -0.22 6.78 7.34
CA GLN A 28 0.94 6.07 7.85
C GLN A 28 1.90 5.73 6.69
N PRO A 29 2.60 6.74 6.13
CA PRO A 29 3.45 6.57 4.95
C PRO A 29 4.89 6.13 5.27
N GLU A 30 5.25 5.92 6.55
CA GLU A 30 6.62 5.72 7.02
C GLU A 30 7.32 4.52 6.36
N SER A 31 6.54 3.53 5.92
CA SER A 31 7.07 2.36 5.22
C SER A 31 7.75 2.70 3.87
N ASP A 32 7.42 3.86 3.27
CA ASP A 32 8.07 4.39 2.06
C ASP A 32 9.57 4.64 2.25
N GLN A 33 9.99 4.93 3.49
CA GLN A 33 11.37 5.34 3.76
C GLN A 33 12.37 4.18 3.73
N ARG A 34 11.95 2.97 4.15
CA ARG A 34 12.86 1.84 4.30
C ARG A 34 12.26 0.49 3.92
N ILE A 35 11.08 0.17 4.44
CA ILE A 35 10.54 -1.19 4.32
C ILE A 35 10.17 -1.51 2.87
N LEU A 36 9.44 -0.62 2.20
CA LEU A 36 9.03 -0.81 0.80
C LEU A 36 10.23 -0.86 -0.17
N PRO A 37 11.21 0.07 -0.10
CA PRO A 37 12.42 -0.03 -0.92
C PRO A 37 13.20 -1.33 -0.67
N THR A 38 13.39 -1.72 0.59
CA THR A 38 14.10 -2.97 0.92
C THR A 38 13.36 -4.21 0.39
N ALA A 39 12.04 -4.24 0.48
CA ALA A 39 11.24 -5.35 -0.06
C ALA A 39 11.37 -5.42 -1.59
N GLN A 40 11.35 -4.29 -2.27
CA GLN A 40 11.53 -4.21 -3.71
C GLN A 40 12.92 -4.69 -4.15
N GLU A 41 13.98 -4.23 -3.49
CA GLU A 41 15.36 -4.64 -3.75
C GLU A 41 15.56 -6.15 -3.58
N ARG A 42 14.85 -6.75 -2.63
CA ARG A 42 14.94 -8.19 -2.33
C ARG A 42 13.94 -9.05 -3.11
N GLY A 43 13.15 -8.45 -3.99
CA GLY A 43 12.13 -9.17 -4.77
C GLY A 43 11.03 -9.80 -3.91
N MET A 44 10.71 -9.20 -2.75
CA MET A 44 9.68 -9.69 -1.83
C MET A 44 8.30 -9.21 -2.27
N ALA A 45 7.30 -10.08 -2.16
CA ALA A 45 5.90 -9.66 -2.28
C ALA A 45 5.48 -8.84 -1.05
N VAL A 46 4.74 -7.75 -1.27
CA VAL A 46 4.27 -6.86 -0.21
C VAL A 46 2.75 -6.84 -0.16
N LEU A 47 2.20 -7.28 0.96
CA LEU A 47 0.78 -7.19 1.27
C LEU A 47 0.52 -6.02 2.22
N ILE A 48 -0.39 -5.13 1.85
CA ILE A 48 -0.69 -3.95 2.64
C ILE A 48 -1.94 -4.16 3.48
N ASN A 49 -1.75 -4.10 4.80
CA ASN A 49 -2.82 -4.02 5.78
C ASN A 49 -3.26 -2.56 6.02
N ARG A 50 -4.48 -2.41 6.49
CA ARG A 50 -5.04 -1.13 6.97
C ARG A 50 -4.83 0.02 5.98
N PRO A 51 -5.12 -0.16 4.69
CA PRO A 51 -4.93 0.91 3.70
C PRO A 51 -5.77 2.15 4.00
N PHE A 52 -6.79 2.02 4.86
CA PHE A 52 -7.66 3.10 5.36
C PHE A 52 -7.34 3.52 6.81
N ALA A 53 -6.23 3.10 7.38
CA ALA A 53 -5.84 3.41 8.76
C ALA A 53 -7.00 3.20 9.77
N LEU A 54 -7.68 2.04 9.72
CA LEU A 54 -8.87 1.74 10.54
C LEU A 54 -9.97 2.81 10.42
N ALA A 55 -10.30 3.22 9.21
CA ALA A 55 -11.25 4.27 8.88
C ALA A 55 -10.85 5.69 9.36
N GLY A 56 -9.64 5.88 9.88
CA GLY A 56 -9.13 7.20 10.27
C GLY A 56 -9.09 8.19 9.12
N THR A 57 -8.72 7.70 7.91
CA THR A 57 -8.71 8.49 6.68
C THR A 57 -10.09 9.05 6.35
N PHE A 58 -11.15 8.26 6.45
CA PHE A 58 -12.52 8.70 6.14
C PHE A 58 -13.04 9.75 7.11
N ARG A 59 -12.67 9.69 8.38
CA ARG A 59 -13.06 10.72 9.36
C ARG A 59 -12.50 12.09 9.00
N LYS A 60 -11.25 12.15 8.51
CA LYS A 60 -10.58 13.38 8.11
C LYS A 60 -11.21 14.04 6.87
N VAL A 61 -11.78 13.26 5.98
CA VAL A 61 -12.38 13.74 4.73
C VAL A 61 -13.90 13.83 4.76
N LYS A 62 -14.52 13.62 5.91
CA LYS A 62 -15.98 13.70 6.04
C LYS A 62 -16.49 15.07 5.57
N GLY A 63 -17.44 15.07 4.61
CA GLY A 63 -18.02 16.28 4.02
C GLY A 63 -17.11 16.99 2.98
N LYS A 64 -15.91 16.47 2.70
CA LYS A 64 -14.99 17.02 1.70
C LYS A 64 -15.13 16.29 0.37
N LYS A 65 -14.94 17.01 -0.73
CA LYS A 65 -14.90 16.43 -2.07
C LYS A 65 -13.49 15.94 -2.41
N VAL A 66 -13.40 14.90 -3.21
CA VAL A 66 -12.14 14.47 -3.84
C VAL A 66 -11.64 15.60 -4.74
N PRO A 67 -10.31 15.90 -4.77
CA PRO A 67 -9.80 16.98 -5.60
C PRO A 67 -10.03 16.68 -7.09
N GLU A 68 -10.37 17.73 -7.87
CA GLU A 68 -10.74 17.59 -9.29
C GLU A 68 -9.66 16.89 -10.12
N TRP A 69 -8.38 17.18 -9.86
CA TRP A 69 -7.26 16.57 -10.57
C TRP A 69 -7.18 15.05 -10.38
N ALA A 70 -7.78 14.49 -9.34
CA ALA A 70 -7.79 13.06 -9.11
C ALA A 70 -8.59 12.30 -10.20
N ALA A 71 -9.51 12.99 -10.90
CA ALA A 71 -10.25 12.42 -12.01
C ALA A 71 -9.36 11.99 -13.19
N GLU A 72 -8.19 12.62 -13.37
CA GLU A 72 -7.17 12.26 -14.37
C GLU A 72 -6.69 10.81 -14.19
N PHE A 73 -6.76 10.29 -12.96
CA PHE A 73 -6.41 8.93 -12.58
C PHE A 73 -7.62 8.01 -12.43
N GLY A 74 -8.81 8.44 -12.89
CA GLY A 74 -10.06 7.68 -12.76
C GLY A 74 -10.59 7.57 -11.34
N ILE A 75 -10.11 8.39 -10.41
CA ILE A 75 -10.53 8.39 -9.00
C ILE A 75 -11.88 9.11 -8.85
N ARG A 76 -12.88 8.42 -8.33
CA ARG A 76 -14.25 8.90 -8.16
C ARG A 76 -14.69 8.99 -6.71
N SER A 77 -13.96 8.34 -5.80
CA SER A 77 -14.28 8.29 -4.37
C SER A 77 -13.03 8.45 -3.51
N TRP A 78 -13.23 8.78 -2.25
CA TRP A 78 -12.12 8.80 -1.29
C TRP A 78 -11.51 7.43 -1.06
N ALA A 79 -12.29 6.35 -1.11
CA ALA A 79 -11.76 5.00 -1.01
C ALA A 79 -10.79 4.71 -2.15
N GLN A 80 -11.16 5.05 -3.39
CA GLN A 80 -10.29 4.93 -4.55
C GLN A 80 -9.04 5.83 -4.43
N PHE A 81 -9.17 7.04 -3.90
CA PHE A 81 -8.04 7.94 -3.68
C PHE A 81 -7.01 7.31 -2.73
N PHE A 82 -7.47 6.79 -1.60
CA PHE A 82 -6.58 6.15 -0.62
C PHE A 82 -5.94 4.88 -1.14
N LEU A 83 -6.73 4.00 -1.76
CA LEU A 83 -6.22 2.74 -2.31
C LEU A 83 -5.26 2.97 -3.46
N LYS A 84 -5.56 3.92 -4.35
CA LYS A 84 -4.71 4.20 -5.50
C LYS A 84 -3.33 4.72 -5.10
N PHE A 85 -3.25 5.53 -4.04
CA PHE A 85 -1.97 5.90 -3.43
C PHE A 85 -1.17 4.66 -3.01
N VAL A 86 -1.83 3.68 -2.39
CA VAL A 86 -1.20 2.45 -1.91
C VAL A 86 -0.76 1.55 -3.05
N VAL A 87 -1.69 1.20 -3.96
CA VAL A 87 -1.43 0.19 -5.00
C VAL A 87 -0.58 0.71 -6.16
N SER A 88 -0.41 2.02 -6.28
CA SER A 88 0.51 2.62 -7.27
C SER A 88 1.97 2.61 -6.82
N HIS A 89 2.27 2.21 -5.59
CA HIS A 89 3.65 2.07 -5.15
C HIS A 89 4.28 0.83 -5.80
N PRO A 90 5.45 0.95 -6.48
CA PRO A 90 6.04 -0.14 -7.26
C PRO A 90 6.40 -1.40 -6.45
N ALA A 91 6.65 -1.25 -5.15
CA ALA A 91 6.92 -2.39 -4.25
C ALA A 91 5.66 -3.11 -3.78
N VAL A 92 4.46 -2.52 -3.92
CA VAL A 92 3.23 -3.10 -3.39
C VAL A 92 2.66 -4.13 -4.36
N THR A 93 2.45 -5.34 -3.85
CA THR A 93 1.83 -6.43 -4.61
C THR A 93 0.31 -6.41 -4.48
N CYS A 94 -0.21 -6.19 -3.27
CA CYS A 94 -1.64 -6.23 -3.00
C CYS A 94 -1.99 -5.39 -1.76
N ALA A 95 -3.18 -4.78 -1.77
CA ALA A 95 -3.78 -4.16 -0.59
C ALA A 95 -4.98 -4.99 -0.13
N ILE A 96 -5.20 -5.05 1.19
CA ILE A 96 -6.28 -5.80 1.82
C ILE A 96 -7.27 -4.82 2.47
N PRO A 97 -8.15 -4.17 1.71
CA PRO A 97 -9.22 -3.34 2.27
C PRO A 97 -10.35 -4.24 2.77
N GLY A 98 -10.49 -4.36 4.09
CA GLY A 98 -11.59 -5.13 4.68
C GLY A 98 -12.93 -4.40 4.51
N THR A 99 -13.95 -5.10 4.01
CA THR A 99 -15.32 -4.61 3.94
C THR A 99 -16.31 -5.78 3.94
N ASP A 100 -17.45 -5.60 4.58
CA ASP A 100 -18.60 -6.52 4.59
C ASP A 100 -19.68 -6.12 3.59
N LYS A 101 -19.51 -5.01 2.87
CA LYS A 101 -20.51 -4.44 1.97
C LYS A 101 -20.08 -4.58 0.50
N PRO A 102 -20.86 -5.30 -0.34
CA PRO A 102 -20.50 -5.51 -1.75
C PRO A 102 -20.27 -4.22 -2.54
N GLN A 103 -21.07 -3.18 -2.28
CA GLN A 103 -20.92 -1.88 -2.95
C GLN A 103 -19.56 -1.21 -2.65
N TYR A 104 -19.03 -1.37 -1.43
CA TYR A 104 -17.70 -0.85 -1.09
C TYR A 104 -16.59 -1.69 -1.72
N MET A 105 -16.79 -3.00 -1.88
CA MET A 105 -15.84 -3.83 -2.61
C MET A 105 -15.76 -3.40 -4.07
N THR A 106 -16.90 -3.16 -4.72
CA THR A 106 -16.95 -2.65 -6.11
C THR A 106 -16.24 -1.30 -6.25
N ASP A 107 -16.46 -0.38 -5.30
CA ASP A 107 -15.77 0.92 -5.29
C ASP A 107 -14.25 0.75 -5.09
N ASN A 108 -13.82 -0.10 -4.16
CA ASN A 108 -12.42 -0.39 -3.89
C ASN A 108 -11.70 -0.97 -5.12
N LEU A 109 -12.36 -1.88 -5.86
CA LEU A 109 -11.80 -2.46 -7.10
C LEU A 109 -11.54 -1.38 -8.16
N GLY A 110 -12.31 -0.30 -8.18
CA GLY A 110 -12.09 0.84 -9.05
C GLY A 110 -10.70 1.48 -8.88
N ALA A 111 -10.07 1.33 -7.73
CA ALA A 111 -8.70 1.83 -7.50
C ALA A 111 -7.63 1.11 -8.35
N ALA A 112 -7.89 -0.11 -8.80
CA ALA A 112 -7.00 -0.87 -9.67
C ALA A 112 -7.18 -0.54 -11.16
N MET A 113 -8.17 0.29 -11.50
CA MET A 113 -8.54 0.61 -12.88
C MET A 113 -7.99 1.97 -13.32
N GLY A 114 -7.72 2.10 -14.64
CA GLY A 114 -7.25 3.35 -15.24
C GLY A 114 -5.78 3.68 -14.94
N PRO A 115 -5.34 4.92 -15.23
CA PRO A 115 -3.95 5.33 -15.03
C PRO A 115 -3.52 5.23 -13.57
N MET A 116 -2.29 4.76 -13.33
CA MET A 116 -1.70 4.71 -12.00
C MET A 116 -0.87 5.97 -11.73
N PRO A 117 -1.00 6.58 -10.53
CA PRO A 117 -0.14 7.65 -10.11
C PRO A 117 1.34 7.25 -10.13
N ASP A 118 2.17 8.08 -10.72
CA ASP A 118 3.63 7.98 -10.62
C ASP A 118 4.14 8.51 -9.25
N ALA A 119 5.44 8.45 -9.03
CA ALA A 119 6.05 8.91 -7.77
C ALA A 119 5.70 10.38 -7.47
N LYS A 120 5.79 11.27 -8.48
CA LYS A 120 5.47 12.69 -8.33
C LYS A 120 4.01 12.93 -7.97
N THR A 121 3.11 12.16 -8.60
CA THR A 121 1.67 12.24 -8.29
C THR A 121 1.38 11.70 -6.89
N ARG A 122 2.05 10.64 -6.45
CA ARG A 122 1.92 10.14 -5.07
C ARG A 122 2.40 11.17 -4.05
N GLU A 123 3.50 11.88 -4.32
CA GLU A 123 3.96 13.01 -3.50
C GLU A 123 2.89 14.13 -3.45
N ARG A 124 2.28 14.46 -4.58
CA ARG A 124 1.16 15.42 -4.65
C ARG A 124 -0.03 14.96 -3.82
N MET A 125 -0.39 13.66 -3.87
CA MET A 125 -1.46 13.08 -3.05
C MET A 125 -1.15 13.23 -1.56
N LEU A 126 0.09 12.93 -1.16
CA LEU A 126 0.54 13.06 0.23
C LEU A 126 0.57 14.52 0.70
N ALA A 127 1.06 15.44 -0.14
CA ALA A 127 1.04 16.87 0.15
C ALA A 127 -0.40 17.39 0.33
N PHE A 128 -1.28 17.04 -0.59
CA PHE A 128 -2.70 17.38 -0.49
C PHE A 128 -3.35 16.82 0.78
N TRP A 129 -3.06 15.56 1.14
CA TRP A 129 -3.54 14.94 2.37
C TRP A 129 -3.15 15.73 3.63
N LYS A 130 -1.96 16.33 3.65
CA LYS A 130 -1.49 17.14 4.78
C LYS A 130 -2.24 18.47 4.92
N THR A 131 -2.87 18.96 3.85
CA THR A 131 -3.68 20.21 3.88
C THR A 131 -5.11 20.02 4.36
N LEU A 132 -5.59 18.80 4.42
CA LEU A 132 -6.96 18.46 4.85
C LEU A 132 -7.12 18.50 6.37
#